data_ee65d266c823bcd0b282143e24afd828
#
_entry.id   ee65d266c823bcd0b282143e24afd828
#
_cell.length_a   1.000
_cell.length_b   1.000
_cell.length_c   1.000
_cell.angle_alpha   90.00
_cell.angle_beta   90.00
_cell.angle_gamma   90.00
#
_symmetry.space_group_name_H-M   'P 1'
#
loop_
_entity.id
_entity.type
_entity.pdbx_description
1 polymer ?
#
loop_
_entity_poly.entity_id
_entity_poly.type
_entity_poly.pdbx_seq_one_letter_code
_entity_poly.pdbx_strand_id
1 'polypeptide(L)' 'TRRAVQEAVPVLVALKRLCREEGWTRRWEAIRRRARDLLLDPVSREMLGSLLES' A
#
# COMPACT_ATOMS: atom_id res chain seq x y z
N THR A 1 -10.53 9.40 -1.79
CA THR A 1 -10.80 9.62 -3.22
C THR A 1 -9.79 8.85 -4.08
N ARG A 2 -10.15 8.60 -5.34
CA ARG A 2 -9.26 7.92 -6.29
C ARG A 2 -7.94 8.66 -6.45
N ARG A 3 -7.99 9.97 -6.46
CA ARG A 3 -6.80 10.80 -6.62
C ARG A 3 -5.84 10.62 -5.45
N ALA A 4 -6.37 10.58 -4.23
CA ALA A 4 -5.56 10.36 -3.05
C ALA A 4 -4.88 8.99 -3.09
N VAL A 5 -5.60 7.96 -3.53
CA VAL A 5 -5.04 6.60 -3.69
C VAL A 5 -3.95 6.60 -4.76
N GLN A 6 -4.19 7.24 -5.90
CA GLN A 6 -3.21 7.31 -6.97
C GLN A 6 -1.94 8.05 -6.54
N GLU A 7 -2.07 9.10 -5.74
CA GLU A 7 -0.92 9.84 -5.23
C GLU A 7 -0.15 9.04 -4.18
N ALA A 8 -0.85 8.21 -3.40
CA ALA A 8 -0.22 7.39 -2.37
C ALA A 8 0.50 6.16 -2.94
N VAL A 9 0.07 5.65 -4.10
CA VAL A 9 0.62 4.43 -4.68
C VAL A 9 2.13 4.50 -4.91
N PRO A 10 2.70 5.55 -5.52
CA PRO A 10 4.16 5.62 -5.71
C PRO A 10 4.92 5.60 -4.39
N VAL A 11 4.40 6.26 -3.37
CA VAL A 11 5.03 6.29 -2.04
C VAL A 11 5.00 4.89 -1.41
N LEU A 12 3.86 4.21 -1.50
CA LEU A 12 3.70 2.86 -0.95
C LEU A 12 4.58 1.85 -1.68
N VAL A 13 4.70 1.96 -2.99
CA VAL A 13 5.57 1.08 -3.78
C VAL A 13 7.03 1.29 -3.39
N ALA A 14 7.45 2.54 -3.18
CA ALA A 14 8.80 2.86 -2.74
C ALA A 14 9.07 2.28 -1.34
N LEU A 15 8.11 2.41 -0.43
CA LEU A 15 8.21 1.82 0.92
C LEU A 15 8.27 0.30 0.87
N LYS A 16 7.48 -0.33 0.01
CA LYS A 16 7.51 -1.78 -0.18
C LYS A 16 8.89 -2.24 -0.60
N ARG A 17 9.48 -1.56 -1.56
CA ARG A 17 10.82 -1.87 -2.08
C ARG A 17 11.87 -1.73 -0.98
N LEU A 18 11.82 -0.63 -0.23
CA LEU A 18 12.74 -0.38 0.87
C LEU A 18 12.61 -1.47 1.94
N CYS A 19 11.39 -1.79 2.36
CA CYS A 19 11.16 -2.83 3.36
C CYS A 19 11.66 -4.18 2.89
N ARG A 20 11.51 -4.49 1.61
CA ARG A 20 12.01 -5.73 1.02
C ARG A 20 13.55 -5.79 1.07
N GLU A 21 14.22 -4.71 0.71
CA GLU A 21 15.68 -4.62 0.71
C GLU A 21 16.25 -4.73 2.13
N GLU A 22 15.58 -4.13 3.10
CA GLU A 22 16.01 -4.13 4.50
C GLU A 22 15.51 -5.35 5.30
N GLY A 23 14.67 -6.18 4.70
CA GLY A 23 14.10 -7.32 5.40
C GLY A 23 13.02 -6.97 6.41
N TRP A 24 12.38 -5.82 6.27
CA TRP A 24 11.35 -5.33 7.19
C TRP A 24 9.96 -5.84 6.81
N THR A 25 9.81 -7.14 6.68
CA THR A 25 8.55 -7.75 6.24
C THR A 25 7.38 -7.42 7.17
N ARG A 26 7.59 -7.51 8.48
CA ARG A 26 6.54 -7.20 9.46
C ARG A 26 6.12 -5.74 9.40
N ARG A 27 7.07 -4.83 9.22
CA ARG A 27 6.78 -3.40 9.10
C ARG A 27 5.97 -3.12 7.84
N TRP A 28 6.32 -3.77 6.75
CA TRP A 28 5.58 -3.62 5.51
C TRP A 28 4.15 -4.12 5.65
N GLU A 29 3.95 -5.28 6.27
CA GLU A 29 2.61 -5.81 6.50
C GLU A 29 1.76 -4.88 7.36
N ALA A 30 2.34 -4.26 8.39
CA ALA A 30 1.65 -3.29 9.22
C ALA A 30 1.24 -2.05 8.42
N ILE A 31 2.14 -1.53 7.58
CA ILE A 31 1.87 -0.39 6.71
C ILE A 31 0.75 -0.73 5.72
N ARG A 32 0.82 -1.89 5.09
CA ARG A 32 -0.18 -2.35 4.13
C ARG A 32 -1.55 -2.48 4.77
N ARG A 33 -1.61 -3.10 5.95
CA ARG A 33 -2.85 -3.26 6.70
C ARG A 33 -3.44 -1.91 7.08
N ARG A 34 -2.61 -0.97 7.54
CA ARG A 34 -3.05 0.37 7.91
C ARG A 34 -3.61 1.13 6.70
N ALA A 35 -2.93 1.06 5.58
CA ALA A 35 -3.40 1.68 4.34
C ALA A 35 -4.74 1.11 3.91
N ARG A 36 -4.91 -0.21 4.01
CA ARG A 36 -6.16 -0.89 3.68
C ARG A 36 -7.29 -0.44 4.60
N ASP A 37 -7.02 -0.30 5.91
CA ASP A 37 -8.02 0.12 6.88
C ASP A 37 -8.48 1.56 6.69
N LEU A 38 -7.60 2.42 6.17
CA LEU A 38 -7.93 3.80 5.89
C LEU A 38 -8.81 3.97 4.65
N LEU A 39 -8.85 2.97 3.78
CA LEU A 39 -9.68 2.98 2.58
C LEU A 39 -11.05 2.38 2.89
N LEU A 40 -12.08 3.21 2.86
CA LEU A 40 -13.45 2.79 3.12
C LEU A 40 -14.14 2.26 1.86
N ASP A 41 -13.65 2.64 0.69
CA ASP A 41 -14.20 2.25 -0.59
C ASP A 41 -13.64 0.89 -1.04
N PRO A 42 -14.51 -0.15 -1.29
CA PRO A 42 -14.03 -1.46 -1.73
C PRO A 42 -13.23 -1.43 -3.02
N VAL A 43 -13.60 -0.56 -3.96
CA VAL A 43 -12.89 -0.44 -5.24
C VAL A 43 -11.47 0.08 -5.02
N SER A 44 -11.31 1.09 -4.18
CA SER A 44 -10.00 1.63 -3.84
C SER A 44 -9.12 0.61 -3.12
N ARG A 45 -9.71 -0.18 -2.22
CA ARG A 45 -9.00 -1.26 -1.52
C ARG A 45 -8.47 -2.31 -2.50
N GLU A 46 -9.31 -2.71 -3.44
CA GLU A 46 -8.96 -3.70 -4.45
C GLU A 46 -7.86 -3.18 -5.36
N MET A 47 -7.98 -1.93 -5.82
CA MET A 47 -6.95 -1.28 -6.63
C MET A 47 -5.61 -1.23 -5.90
N LEU A 48 -5.63 -0.81 -4.65
CA LEU A 48 -4.42 -0.72 -3.85
C LEU A 48 -3.77 -2.09 -3.65
N GLY A 49 -4.58 -3.09 -3.31
CA GLY A 49 -4.10 -4.46 -3.15
C GLY A 49 -3.44 -5.00 -4.41
N SER A 50 -4.09 -4.81 -5.56
CA SER A 50 -3.57 -5.24 -6.85
C SER A 50 -2.23 -4.58 -7.19
N LEU A 51 -2.12 -3.27 -6.95
CA LEU A 51 -0.89 -2.51 -7.23
C LEU A 51 0.25 -2.87 -6.28
N LEU A 52 -0.07 -3.18 -5.02
CA LEU A 52 0.95 -3.53 -4.04
C LEU A 52 1.44 -4.98 -4.16
N GLU A 53 0.63 -5.87 -4.72
CA GLU A 53 0.99 -7.26 -4.92
C GLU A 53 1.79 -7.49 -6.21
N SER A 54 1.72 -6.56 -7.13
CA SER A 54 2.55 -6.61 -8.32
C SER A 54 3.97 -6.11 -8.03
#